data_36f8d976d5bb9ffb4e256f4a7df71690
#
_entry.id   36f8d976d5bb9ffb4e256f4a7df71690
#
_cell.length_a   1.000
_cell.length_b   1.000
_cell.length_c   1.000
_cell.angle_alpha   90.00
_cell.angle_beta   90.00
_cell.angle_gamma   90.00
#
_symmetry.space_group_name_H-M   'P 1'
#
loop_
_entity.id
_entity.type
_entity.pdbx_description
1 polymer ?
#
loop_
_entity_poly.entity_id
_entity_poly.type
_entity_poly.pdbx_seq_one_letter_code
_entity_poly.pdbx_strand_id
1 'polypeptide(L)'
;MSNSSLYRSAGYVIWGAVLAWGVVFANNLMYPVLLAQHPDIPMYGNDILSDGVLLFIACMPVVWAPQFFGYQMGQITRHWKMLLGMAVFFVAAPLLYRLILGETPFGANTWFFEGVVVPFAEEGLFRGIVLSLLLFGFGKLYPRPAADWLAILFSTLIFSATHLNNLGEYPTSFILFQVGFSSLLGFAFGYARVKTESIYPAILLHSLFNLAGTL
;
A
#
# COMPACT_ATOMS: atom_id res chain seq x y z
N MET A 1 18.35 -14.62 23.60
CA MET A 1 16.91 -14.26 23.68
C MET A 1 16.18 -15.39 24.38
N SER A 2 15.30 -15.09 25.33
CA SER A 2 14.44 -16.12 25.92
C SER A 2 13.40 -16.59 24.89
N ASN A 3 12.96 -17.86 24.97
CA ASN A 3 11.95 -18.38 24.06
C ASN A 3 10.68 -17.51 24.07
N SER A 4 10.32 -16.91 25.20
CA SER A 4 9.16 -16.02 25.32
C SER A 4 9.27 -14.73 24.47
N SER A 5 10.48 -14.20 24.27
CA SER A 5 10.70 -13.01 23.43
C SER A 5 10.59 -13.36 21.94
N LEU A 6 11.02 -14.55 21.56
CA LEU A 6 10.92 -15.07 20.20
C LEU A 6 9.45 -15.25 19.79
N TYR A 7 8.64 -15.92 20.64
CA TYR A 7 7.21 -16.12 20.37
C TYR A 7 6.42 -14.81 20.28
N ARG A 8 6.71 -13.82 21.13
CA ARG A 8 6.08 -12.50 21.03
C ARG A 8 6.44 -11.79 19.72
N SER A 9 7.69 -11.86 19.28
CA SER A 9 8.13 -11.21 18.04
C SER A 9 7.54 -11.87 16.79
N ALA A 10 7.49 -13.21 16.77
CA ALA A 10 6.79 -13.95 15.71
C ALA A 10 5.29 -13.61 15.69
N GLY A 11 4.69 -13.43 16.87
CA GLY A 11 3.30 -12.98 16.99
C GLY A 11 3.03 -11.67 16.27
N TYR A 12 3.87 -10.65 16.38
CA TYR A 12 3.66 -9.37 15.67
C TYR A 12 3.75 -9.50 14.15
N VAL A 13 4.66 -10.35 13.64
CA VAL A 13 4.77 -10.63 12.21
C VAL A 13 3.50 -11.31 11.69
N ILE A 14 3.04 -12.35 12.41
CA ILE A 14 1.83 -13.09 12.06
C ILE A 14 0.60 -12.17 12.14
N TRP A 15 0.46 -11.39 13.21
CA TRP A 15 -0.66 -10.47 13.36
C TRP A 15 -0.69 -9.39 12.28
N GLY A 16 0.47 -8.85 11.88
CA GLY A 16 0.56 -7.92 10.77
C GLY A 16 0.02 -8.51 9.46
N ALA A 17 0.41 -9.75 9.14
CA ALA A 17 -0.07 -10.45 7.97
C ALA A 17 -1.58 -10.78 8.06
N VAL A 18 -2.03 -11.32 9.21
CA VAL A 18 -3.44 -11.66 9.43
C VAL A 18 -4.33 -10.43 9.34
N LEU A 19 -3.89 -9.30 9.89
CA LEU A 19 -4.65 -8.06 9.87
C LEU A 19 -4.78 -7.51 8.44
N ALA A 20 -3.70 -7.51 7.65
CA ALA A 20 -3.74 -7.09 6.26
C ALA A 20 -4.70 -7.96 5.44
N TRP A 21 -4.55 -9.29 5.51
CA TRP A 21 -5.43 -10.21 4.81
C TRP A 21 -6.87 -10.17 5.33
N GLY A 22 -7.07 -10.03 6.62
CA GLY A 22 -8.39 -9.91 7.22
C GLY A 22 -9.15 -8.68 6.75
N VAL A 23 -8.48 -7.54 6.62
CA VAL A 23 -9.06 -6.30 6.09
C VAL A 23 -9.42 -6.46 4.62
N VAL A 24 -8.50 -6.96 3.79
CA VAL A 24 -8.76 -7.19 2.36
C VAL A 24 -9.87 -8.22 2.16
N PHE A 25 -9.88 -9.30 2.93
CA PHE A 25 -10.92 -10.33 2.86
C PHE A 25 -12.29 -9.78 3.28
N ALA A 26 -12.35 -8.97 4.36
CA ALA A 26 -13.59 -8.32 4.78
C ALA A 26 -14.13 -7.37 3.70
N ASN A 27 -13.24 -6.63 3.05
CA ASN A 27 -13.59 -5.78 1.92
C ASN A 27 -14.22 -6.57 0.78
N ASN A 28 -13.60 -7.68 0.37
CA ASN A 28 -14.09 -8.53 -0.70
C ASN A 28 -15.42 -9.23 -0.36
N LEU A 29 -15.69 -9.52 0.91
CA LEU A 29 -17.00 -10.03 1.33
C LEU A 29 -18.07 -8.95 1.35
N MET A 30 -17.70 -7.73 1.72
CA MET A 30 -18.65 -6.59 1.78
C MET A 30 -19.03 -6.09 0.40
N TYR A 31 -18.10 -6.11 -0.55
CA TYR A 31 -18.30 -5.58 -1.89
C TYR A 31 -19.52 -6.18 -2.63
N PRO A 32 -19.66 -7.51 -2.76
CA PRO A 32 -20.84 -8.13 -3.41
C PRO A 32 -22.14 -7.85 -2.67
N VAL A 33 -22.10 -7.76 -1.33
CA VAL A 33 -23.29 -7.48 -0.50
C VAL A 33 -23.77 -6.05 -0.72
N LEU A 34 -22.84 -5.09 -0.76
CA LEU A 34 -23.15 -3.69 -1.02
C LEU A 34 -23.67 -3.50 -2.45
N LEU A 35 -23.06 -4.16 -3.44
CA LEU A 35 -23.50 -4.13 -4.82
C LEU A 35 -24.91 -4.70 -4.98
N ALA A 36 -25.23 -5.82 -4.29
CA ALA A 36 -26.54 -6.43 -4.33
C ALA A 36 -27.64 -5.57 -3.66
N GLN A 37 -27.27 -4.83 -2.60
CA GLN A 37 -28.20 -3.95 -1.89
C GLN A 37 -28.38 -2.58 -2.58
N HIS A 38 -27.41 -2.16 -3.36
CA HIS A 38 -27.38 -0.84 -4.00
C HIS A 38 -26.96 -0.94 -5.47
N PRO A 39 -27.75 -1.63 -6.32
CA PRO A 39 -27.40 -1.83 -7.73
C PRO A 39 -27.33 -0.52 -8.54
N ASP A 40 -27.98 0.53 -8.03
CA ASP A 40 -28.00 1.85 -8.67
C ASP A 40 -26.77 2.73 -8.32
N ILE A 41 -25.94 2.29 -7.34
CA ILE A 41 -24.70 2.99 -7.06
C ILE A 41 -23.68 2.60 -8.13
N PRO A 42 -23.12 3.55 -8.88
CA PRO A 42 -22.06 3.25 -9.84
C PRO A 42 -20.92 2.46 -9.17
N MET A 43 -20.27 1.60 -9.93
CA MET A 43 -19.13 0.77 -9.47
C MET A 43 -18.13 1.56 -8.59
N TYR A 44 -17.89 2.84 -8.91
CA TYR A 44 -17.11 3.78 -8.10
C TYR A 44 -17.67 4.06 -6.69
N GLY A 45 -18.97 3.97 -6.48
CA GLY A 45 -19.56 4.21 -5.15
C GLY A 45 -19.26 3.09 -4.17
N ASN A 46 -19.14 1.87 -4.66
CA ASN A 46 -18.79 0.71 -3.86
C ASN A 46 -17.29 0.70 -3.53
N ASP A 47 -16.44 1.11 -4.49
CA ASP A 47 -15.00 1.30 -4.25
C ASP A 47 -14.76 2.39 -3.20
N ILE A 48 -15.49 3.51 -3.26
CA ILE A 48 -15.43 4.58 -2.25
C ILE A 48 -15.82 4.07 -0.86
N LEU A 49 -16.86 3.22 -0.75
CA LEU A 49 -17.26 2.67 0.55
C LEU A 49 -16.21 1.69 1.09
N SER A 50 -15.69 0.81 0.25
CA SER A 50 -14.68 -0.17 0.64
C SER A 50 -13.36 0.48 1.04
N ASP A 51 -12.87 1.42 0.23
CA ASP A 51 -11.63 2.15 0.52
C ASP A 51 -11.82 3.19 1.62
N GLY A 52 -13.04 3.68 1.82
CA GLY A 52 -13.40 4.50 2.98
C GLY A 52 -13.21 3.75 4.31
N VAL A 53 -13.58 2.46 4.36
CA VAL A 53 -13.32 1.60 5.52
C VAL A 53 -11.81 1.36 5.70
N LEU A 54 -11.09 1.11 4.61
CA LEU A 54 -9.63 0.97 4.64
C LEU A 54 -8.96 2.27 5.09
N LEU A 55 -9.42 3.41 4.61
CA LEU A 55 -8.93 4.72 5.02
C LEU A 55 -9.17 4.97 6.52
N PHE A 56 -10.35 4.63 7.03
CA PHE A 56 -10.65 4.73 8.45
C PHE A 56 -9.70 3.89 9.29
N ILE A 57 -9.48 2.63 8.91
CA ILE A 57 -8.54 1.73 9.59
C ILE A 57 -7.11 2.27 9.48
N ALA A 58 -6.70 2.78 8.33
CA ALA A 58 -5.38 3.36 8.11
C ALA A 58 -5.14 4.65 8.93
N CYS A 59 -6.20 5.41 9.24
CA CYS A 59 -6.12 6.61 10.06
C CYS A 59 -6.09 6.31 11.57
N MET A 60 -6.59 5.16 12.03
CA MET A 60 -6.58 4.79 13.46
C MET A 60 -5.19 4.92 14.13
N PRO A 61 -4.08 4.46 13.51
CA PRO A 61 -2.75 4.59 14.07
C PRO A 61 -2.29 6.03 14.29
N VAL A 62 -2.82 6.98 13.53
CA VAL A 62 -2.48 8.41 13.68
C VAL A 62 -2.86 8.93 15.05
N VAL A 63 -3.97 8.42 15.59
CA VAL A 63 -4.48 8.85 16.91
C VAL A 63 -3.71 8.19 18.07
N TRP A 64 -3.30 6.93 17.89
CA TRP A 64 -2.78 6.10 19.00
C TRP A 64 -1.25 6.11 19.11
N ALA A 65 -0.53 6.03 18.00
CA ALA A 65 0.93 5.99 17.99
C ALA A 65 1.51 6.46 16.64
N PRO A 66 1.31 7.74 16.28
CA PRO A 66 1.66 8.23 14.94
C PRO A 66 3.12 7.98 14.56
N GLN A 67 4.04 8.19 15.47
CA GLN A 67 5.48 8.01 15.23
C GLN A 67 5.84 6.54 14.94
N PHE A 68 5.23 5.60 15.68
CA PHE A 68 5.46 4.16 15.47
C PHE A 68 5.02 3.73 14.06
N PHE A 69 3.88 4.24 13.61
CA PHE A 69 3.32 3.93 12.29
C PHE A 69 3.85 4.83 11.15
N GLY A 70 4.79 5.74 11.45
CA GLY A 70 5.47 6.58 10.47
C GLY A 70 4.74 7.85 10.08
N TYR A 71 3.68 8.22 10.75
CA TYR A 71 2.99 9.49 10.55
C TYR A 71 3.77 10.64 11.21
N GLN A 72 4.96 10.89 10.66
CA GLN A 72 5.87 11.94 11.07
C GLN A 72 6.70 12.41 9.87
N MET A 73 7.27 13.61 9.94
CA MET A 73 8.11 14.13 8.86
C MET A 73 9.44 13.37 8.70
N GLY A 74 9.93 12.75 9.76
CA GLY A 74 11.11 11.90 9.74
C GLY A 74 12.33 12.55 9.07
N GLN A 75 13.02 11.79 8.20
CA GLN A 75 14.23 12.21 7.51
C GLN A 75 14.02 12.57 6.02
N ILE A 76 12.83 13.07 5.65
CA ILE A 76 12.45 13.39 4.26
C ILE A 76 13.49 14.33 3.61
N THR A 77 13.86 15.41 4.29
CA THR A 77 14.81 16.40 3.76
C THR A 77 16.20 15.81 3.50
N ARG A 78 16.63 14.83 4.28
CA ARG A 78 17.90 14.13 4.10
C ARG A 78 17.91 13.28 2.82
N HIS A 79 16.77 12.74 2.44
CA HIS A 79 16.61 11.78 1.33
C HIS A 79 15.95 12.40 0.09
N TRP A 80 15.85 13.73 -0.01
CA TRP A 80 15.12 14.41 -1.07
C TRP A 80 15.55 14.02 -2.50
N LYS A 81 16.87 13.83 -2.73
CA LYS A 81 17.38 13.44 -4.07
C LYS A 81 16.89 12.06 -4.50
N MET A 82 16.86 11.12 -3.56
CA MET A 82 16.29 9.77 -3.79
C MET A 82 14.81 9.90 -4.11
N LEU A 83 14.06 10.65 -3.30
CA LEU A 83 12.62 10.85 -3.48
C LEU A 83 12.30 11.53 -4.81
N LEU A 84 13.10 12.53 -5.20
CA LEU A 84 12.96 13.20 -6.50
C LEU A 84 13.17 12.22 -7.66
N GLY A 85 14.22 11.39 -7.60
CA GLY A 85 14.45 10.36 -8.61
C GLY A 85 13.30 9.34 -8.71
N MET A 86 12.76 8.92 -7.56
CA MET A 86 11.59 8.06 -7.52
C MET A 86 10.35 8.77 -8.10
N ALA A 87 10.10 10.02 -7.74
CA ALA A 87 8.96 10.79 -8.26
C ALA A 87 9.03 10.94 -9.78
N VAL A 88 10.21 11.27 -10.33
CA VAL A 88 10.40 11.34 -11.80
C VAL A 88 10.08 10.00 -12.45
N PHE A 89 10.58 8.89 -11.89
CA PHE A 89 10.30 7.55 -12.41
C PHE A 89 8.81 7.21 -12.37
N PHE A 90 8.14 7.45 -11.24
CA PHE A 90 6.73 7.11 -11.06
C PHE A 90 5.76 8.00 -11.84
N VAL A 91 6.17 9.19 -12.22
CA VAL A 91 5.43 10.03 -13.17
C VAL A 91 5.72 9.62 -14.61
N ALA A 92 6.98 9.38 -14.95
CA ALA A 92 7.38 9.07 -16.32
C ALA A 92 6.87 7.69 -16.79
N ALA A 93 6.85 6.69 -15.93
CA ALA A 93 6.46 5.33 -16.30
C ALA A 93 5.00 5.22 -16.79
N PRO A 94 3.97 5.72 -16.08
CA PRO A 94 2.60 5.67 -16.57
C PRO A 94 2.37 6.61 -17.78
N LEU A 95 3.04 7.75 -17.84
CA LEU A 95 2.95 8.62 -19.02
C LEU A 95 3.55 7.96 -20.25
N LEU A 96 4.68 7.26 -20.13
CA LEU A 96 5.29 6.53 -21.22
C LEU A 96 4.43 5.34 -21.66
N TYR A 97 3.86 4.60 -20.69
CA TYR A 97 2.90 3.54 -20.98
C TYR A 97 1.74 4.06 -21.83
N ARG A 98 1.14 5.17 -21.44
CA ARG A 98 0.06 5.82 -22.16
C ARG A 98 0.48 6.25 -23.59
N LEU A 99 1.65 6.87 -23.74
CA LEU A 99 2.16 7.29 -25.04
C LEU A 99 2.36 6.11 -26.02
N ILE A 100 2.74 4.95 -25.49
CA ILE A 100 2.99 3.75 -26.30
C ILE A 100 1.69 3.01 -26.65
N LEU A 101 0.79 2.84 -25.68
CA LEU A 101 -0.40 2.01 -25.84
C LEU A 101 -1.68 2.79 -26.14
N GLY A 102 -1.68 4.11 -25.97
CA GLY A 102 -2.82 4.98 -26.28
C GLY A 102 -3.99 4.85 -25.28
N GLU A 103 -3.80 4.11 -24.18
CA GLU A 103 -4.84 3.83 -23.19
C GLU A 103 -4.61 4.63 -21.91
N THR A 104 -5.71 5.08 -21.30
CA THR A 104 -5.70 5.61 -19.94
C THR A 104 -6.27 4.55 -19.02
N PRO A 105 -5.51 4.07 -18.02
CA PRO A 105 -6.01 3.06 -17.09
C PRO A 105 -7.17 3.57 -16.20
N PHE A 106 -7.31 4.88 -16.06
CA PHE A 106 -8.33 5.49 -15.20
C PHE A 106 -9.13 6.56 -15.94
N GLY A 107 -10.41 6.69 -15.60
CA GLY A 107 -11.26 7.78 -16.09
C GLY A 107 -10.91 9.12 -15.43
N ALA A 108 -11.02 10.21 -16.19
CA ALA A 108 -10.68 11.57 -15.71
C ALA A 108 -11.47 12.01 -14.46
N ASN A 109 -12.61 11.38 -14.18
CA ASN A 109 -13.46 11.73 -13.03
C ASN A 109 -13.02 11.06 -11.71
N THR A 110 -12.00 10.19 -11.74
CA THR A 110 -11.54 9.43 -10.58
C THR A 110 -10.28 10.01 -9.92
N TRP A 111 -9.76 11.14 -10.44
CA TRP A 111 -8.48 11.71 -10.00
C TRP A 111 -8.37 11.92 -8.48
N PHE A 112 -9.45 12.37 -7.82
CA PHE A 112 -9.44 12.59 -6.38
C PHE A 112 -9.38 11.26 -5.63
N PHE A 113 -10.17 10.30 -6.08
CA PHE A 113 -10.21 8.98 -5.48
C PHE A 113 -8.87 8.27 -5.67
N GLU A 114 -8.42 8.14 -6.90
CA GLU A 114 -7.15 7.47 -7.25
C GLU A 114 -5.91 8.23 -6.74
N GLY A 115 -5.95 9.55 -6.77
CA GLY A 115 -4.82 10.38 -6.38
C GLY A 115 -4.72 10.68 -4.88
N VAL A 116 -5.81 10.54 -4.13
CA VAL A 116 -5.84 10.89 -2.71
C VAL A 116 -6.33 9.73 -1.85
N VAL A 117 -7.55 9.25 -2.07
CA VAL A 117 -8.17 8.27 -1.16
C VAL A 117 -7.43 6.94 -1.18
N VAL A 118 -7.23 6.36 -2.35
CA VAL A 118 -6.54 5.07 -2.52
C VAL A 118 -5.10 5.10 -1.94
N PRO A 119 -4.23 6.08 -2.27
CA PRO A 119 -2.88 6.13 -1.71
C PRO A 119 -2.87 6.27 -0.18
N PHE A 120 -3.76 7.08 0.40
CA PHE A 120 -3.85 7.19 1.85
C PHE A 120 -4.31 5.89 2.51
N ALA A 121 -5.32 5.23 1.95
CA ALA A 121 -5.85 3.97 2.47
C ALA A 121 -4.82 2.84 2.38
N GLU A 122 -4.26 2.63 1.20
CA GLU A 122 -3.32 1.53 0.96
C GLU A 122 -1.98 1.76 1.67
N GLU A 123 -1.38 2.94 1.54
CA GLU A 123 -0.11 3.21 2.22
C GLU A 123 -0.29 3.24 3.73
N GLY A 124 -1.41 3.75 4.23
CA GLY A 124 -1.77 3.71 5.65
C GLY A 124 -1.82 2.27 6.18
N LEU A 125 -2.46 1.37 5.45
CA LEU A 125 -2.53 -0.05 5.82
C LEU A 125 -1.16 -0.72 5.67
N PHE A 126 -0.56 -0.68 4.48
CA PHE A 126 0.61 -1.50 4.17
C PHE A 126 1.92 -0.91 4.70
N ARG A 127 2.15 0.41 4.61
CA ARG A 127 3.40 1.07 5.07
C ARG A 127 3.26 1.68 6.44
N GLY A 128 2.04 2.05 6.83
CA GLY A 128 1.73 2.46 8.19
C GLY A 128 1.68 1.24 9.11
N ILE A 129 0.67 0.40 8.99
CA ILE A 129 0.40 -0.68 9.95
C ILE A 129 1.29 -1.90 9.70
N VAL A 130 1.15 -2.55 8.54
CA VAL A 130 1.79 -3.85 8.26
C VAL A 130 3.30 -3.74 8.34
N LEU A 131 3.91 -2.80 7.61
CA LEU A 131 5.36 -2.63 7.60
C LEU A 131 5.90 -2.27 8.98
N SER A 132 5.21 -1.44 9.76
CA SER A 132 5.67 -1.09 11.12
C SER A 132 5.65 -2.28 12.08
N LEU A 133 4.62 -3.13 12.01
CA LEU A 133 4.56 -4.36 12.78
C LEU A 133 5.67 -5.36 12.37
N LEU A 134 5.93 -5.48 11.06
CA LEU A 134 7.01 -6.31 10.54
C LEU A 134 8.39 -5.79 10.96
N LEU A 135 8.63 -4.47 10.88
CA LEU A 135 9.87 -3.83 11.35
C LEU A 135 10.08 -4.08 12.85
N PHE A 136 9.03 -3.97 13.64
CA PHE A 136 9.10 -4.25 15.08
C PHE A 136 9.37 -5.73 15.34
N GLY A 137 8.66 -6.64 14.67
CA GLY A 137 8.83 -8.08 14.82
C GLY A 137 10.21 -8.55 14.39
N PHE A 138 10.63 -8.23 13.17
CA PHE A 138 11.93 -8.63 12.64
C PHE A 138 13.09 -7.94 13.35
N GLY A 139 12.93 -6.68 13.79
CA GLY A 139 13.95 -5.97 14.56
C GLY A 139 14.27 -6.59 15.93
N LYS A 140 13.41 -7.48 16.44
CA LYS A 140 13.69 -8.29 17.62
C LYS A 140 14.50 -9.57 17.31
N LEU A 141 14.44 -10.02 16.06
CA LEU A 141 15.00 -11.30 15.61
C LEU A 141 16.33 -11.14 14.87
N TYR A 142 16.50 -10.04 14.16
CA TYR A 142 17.61 -9.81 13.22
C TYR A 142 18.26 -8.45 13.46
N PRO A 143 19.53 -8.26 13.06
CA PRO A 143 20.16 -6.94 12.97
C PRO A 143 19.40 -6.02 12.04
N ARG A 144 19.40 -4.70 12.34
CA ARG A 144 18.61 -3.67 11.64
C ARG A 144 18.62 -3.77 10.12
N PRO A 145 19.75 -3.88 9.40
CA PRO A 145 19.71 -3.94 7.95
C PRO A 145 18.93 -5.16 7.42
N ALA A 146 19.10 -6.32 8.02
CA ALA A 146 18.38 -7.53 7.62
C ALA A 146 16.90 -7.44 7.98
N ALA A 147 16.56 -6.93 9.16
CA ALA A 147 15.19 -6.72 9.60
C ALA A 147 14.44 -5.77 8.67
N ASP A 148 15.06 -4.66 8.28
CA ASP A 148 14.47 -3.65 7.39
C ASP A 148 14.16 -4.27 6.00
N TRP A 149 15.11 -5.01 5.40
CA TRP A 149 14.89 -5.67 4.11
C TRP A 149 13.82 -6.75 4.17
N LEU A 150 13.80 -7.57 5.21
CA LEU A 150 12.76 -8.58 5.39
C LEU A 150 11.39 -7.92 5.55
N ALA A 151 11.28 -6.88 6.35
CA ALA A 151 10.02 -6.16 6.55
C ALA A 151 9.49 -5.54 5.24
N ILE A 152 10.36 -4.89 4.45
CA ILE A 152 10.01 -4.35 3.15
C ILE A 152 9.53 -5.47 2.22
N LEU A 153 10.30 -6.57 2.12
CA LEU A 153 9.96 -7.70 1.24
C LEU A 153 8.59 -8.30 1.60
N PHE A 154 8.37 -8.62 2.88
CA PHE A 154 7.11 -9.24 3.30
C PHE A 154 5.92 -8.29 3.16
N SER A 155 6.07 -7.00 3.50
CA SER A 155 5.02 -6.00 3.27
C SER A 155 4.69 -5.86 1.79
N THR A 156 5.70 -5.91 0.91
CA THR A 156 5.54 -5.87 -0.54
C THR A 156 4.78 -7.10 -1.05
N LEU A 157 5.16 -8.30 -0.61
CA LEU A 157 4.50 -9.54 -1.02
C LEU A 157 3.03 -9.57 -0.58
N ILE A 158 2.74 -9.11 0.63
CA ILE A 158 1.37 -9.03 1.13
C ILE A 158 0.57 -8.02 0.27
N PHE A 159 1.12 -6.84 0.03
CA PHE A 159 0.49 -5.82 -0.80
C PHE A 159 0.21 -6.31 -2.22
N SER A 160 1.20 -6.85 -2.92
CA SER A 160 1.03 -7.30 -4.29
C SER A 160 0.08 -8.50 -4.40
N ALA A 161 0.07 -9.38 -3.41
CA ALA A 161 -0.83 -10.54 -3.39
C ALA A 161 -2.31 -10.13 -3.25
N THR A 162 -2.63 -8.92 -2.75
CA THR A 162 -4.04 -8.46 -2.70
C THR A 162 -4.65 -8.31 -4.08
N HIS A 163 -3.83 -7.99 -5.10
CA HIS A 163 -4.31 -7.90 -6.48
C HIS A 163 -4.73 -9.24 -7.09
N LEU A 164 -4.37 -10.38 -6.47
CA LEU A 164 -4.90 -11.69 -6.86
C LEU A 164 -6.42 -11.82 -6.65
N ASN A 165 -7.00 -10.96 -5.82
CA ASN A 165 -8.45 -10.92 -5.62
C ASN A 165 -9.22 -10.52 -6.90
N ASN A 166 -8.54 -9.87 -7.83
CA ASN A 166 -9.10 -9.49 -9.13
C ASN A 166 -9.17 -10.67 -10.13
N LEU A 167 -8.73 -11.88 -9.71
CA LEU A 167 -8.85 -13.08 -10.54
C LEU A 167 -10.33 -13.42 -10.78
N GLY A 168 -10.69 -13.58 -12.05
CA GLY A 168 -12.07 -13.80 -12.49
C GLY A 168 -12.77 -12.54 -13.00
N GLU A 169 -12.31 -11.34 -12.63
CA GLU A 169 -12.81 -10.06 -13.13
C GLU A 169 -12.02 -9.57 -14.34
N TYR A 170 -10.70 -9.83 -14.34
CA TYR A 170 -9.77 -9.45 -15.40
C TYR A 170 -9.03 -10.66 -15.97
N PRO A 171 -8.47 -10.57 -17.20
CA PRO A 171 -7.63 -11.63 -17.75
C PRO A 171 -6.45 -11.98 -16.85
N THR A 172 -6.15 -13.25 -16.68
CA THR A 172 -5.06 -13.74 -15.81
C THR A 172 -3.71 -13.10 -16.11
N SER A 173 -3.40 -12.86 -17.40
CA SER A 173 -2.17 -12.18 -17.82
C SER A 173 -2.07 -10.76 -17.29
N PHE A 174 -3.18 -10.02 -17.27
CA PHE A 174 -3.25 -8.68 -16.69
C PHE A 174 -3.01 -8.73 -15.18
N ILE A 175 -3.64 -9.68 -14.48
CA ILE A 175 -3.46 -9.83 -13.02
C ILE A 175 -2.01 -10.18 -12.67
N LEU A 176 -1.38 -11.08 -13.41
CA LEU A 176 0.04 -11.42 -13.20
C LEU A 176 0.95 -10.21 -13.44
N PHE A 177 0.66 -9.41 -14.47
CA PHE A 177 1.35 -8.14 -14.69
C PHE A 177 1.13 -7.16 -13.53
N GLN A 178 -0.12 -7.00 -13.07
CA GLN A 178 -0.49 -6.12 -11.96
C GLN A 178 0.24 -6.54 -10.67
N VAL A 179 0.26 -7.83 -10.32
CA VAL A 179 1.00 -8.37 -9.16
C VAL A 179 2.49 -8.11 -9.28
N GLY A 180 3.09 -8.35 -10.43
CA GLY A 180 4.52 -8.08 -10.68
C GLY A 180 4.84 -6.59 -10.55
N PHE A 181 4.02 -5.74 -11.15
CA PHE A 181 4.22 -4.30 -11.13
C PHE A 181 3.97 -3.68 -9.74
N SER A 182 2.90 -4.09 -9.06
CA SER A 182 2.63 -3.67 -7.68
C SER A 182 3.70 -4.14 -6.70
N SER A 183 4.41 -5.25 -7.00
CA SER A 183 5.59 -5.65 -6.22
C SER A 183 6.73 -4.64 -6.35
N LEU A 184 6.98 -4.11 -7.55
CA LEU A 184 8.01 -3.07 -7.73
C LEU A 184 7.64 -1.77 -7.00
N LEU A 185 6.38 -1.33 -7.15
CA LEU A 185 5.86 -0.16 -6.44
C LEU A 185 5.94 -0.36 -4.93
N GLY A 186 5.45 -1.52 -4.46
CA GLY A 186 5.42 -1.90 -3.06
C GLY A 186 6.79 -1.87 -2.41
N PHE A 187 7.79 -2.40 -3.10
CA PHE A 187 9.17 -2.38 -2.66
C PHE A 187 9.72 -0.95 -2.58
N ALA A 188 9.51 -0.14 -3.61
CA ALA A 188 9.97 1.24 -3.65
C ALA A 188 9.33 2.11 -2.55
N PHE A 189 8.03 1.99 -2.34
CA PHE A 189 7.31 2.73 -1.30
C PHE A 189 7.74 2.27 0.10
N GLY A 190 7.91 0.95 0.32
CA GLY A 190 8.45 0.40 1.55
C GLY A 190 9.87 0.89 1.84
N TYR A 191 10.72 0.94 0.82
CA TYR A 191 12.07 1.48 0.92
C TYR A 191 12.07 2.98 1.28
N ALA A 192 11.23 3.78 0.59
CA ALA A 192 11.07 5.20 0.90
C ALA A 192 10.63 5.40 2.36
N ARG A 193 9.63 4.63 2.83
CA ARG A 193 9.13 4.64 4.21
C ARG A 193 10.23 4.34 5.23
N VAL A 194 11.02 3.30 5.00
CA VAL A 194 12.10 2.89 5.93
C VAL A 194 13.22 3.93 5.94
N LYS A 195 13.64 4.41 4.78
CA LYS A 195 14.74 5.41 4.68
C LYS A 195 14.40 6.76 5.26
N THR A 196 13.17 7.20 5.08
CA THR A 196 12.73 8.51 5.57
C THR A 196 12.13 8.47 6.96
N GLU A 197 11.85 7.27 7.49
CA GLU A 197 11.10 7.07 8.74
C GLU A 197 9.72 7.75 8.69
N SER A 198 9.19 7.95 7.48
CA SER A 198 7.95 8.67 7.21
C SER A 198 7.09 7.96 6.17
N ILE A 199 5.78 7.91 6.40
CA ILE A 199 4.82 7.35 5.45
C ILE A 199 4.50 8.31 4.30
N TYR A 200 4.62 9.62 4.54
CA TYR A 200 4.22 10.67 3.58
C TYR A 200 4.89 10.56 2.20
N PRO A 201 6.19 10.21 2.09
CA PRO A 201 6.78 9.98 0.78
C PRO A 201 6.15 8.81 0.02
N ALA A 202 5.77 7.72 0.69
CA ALA A 202 5.09 6.60 0.05
C ALA A 202 3.72 7.03 -0.49
N ILE A 203 2.93 7.73 0.32
CA ILE A 203 1.63 8.29 -0.09
C ILE A 203 1.81 9.21 -1.31
N LEU A 204 2.77 10.16 -1.25
CA LEU A 204 2.99 11.10 -2.34
C LEU A 204 3.43 10.40 -3.64
N LEU A 205 4.36 9.44 -3.56
CA LEU A 205 4.84 8.70 -4.72
C LEU A 205 3.72 7.86 -5.36
N HIS A 206 2.88 7.24 -4.54
CA HIS A 206 1.71 6.50 -5.00
C HIS A 206 0.69 7.44 -5.65
N SER A 207 0.38 8.57 -5.01
CA SER A 207 -0.50 9.61 -5.59
C SER A 207 0.01 10.10 -6.94
N LEU A 208 1.30 10.40 -7.05
CA LEU A 208 1.90 10.84 -8.31
C LEU A 208 1.81 9.79 -9.40
N PHE A 209 2.02 8.51 -9.06
CA PHE A 209 1.89 7.39 -9.99
C PHE A 209 0.45 7.27 -10.52
N ASN A 210 -0.54 7.25 -9.62
CA ASN A 210 -1.95 7.13 -10.00
C ASN A 210 -2.41 8.34 -10.82
N LEU A 211 -2.09 9.56 -10.38
CA LEU A 211 -2.44 10.79 -11.12
C LEU A 211 -1.79 10.83 -12.50
N ALA A 212 -0.54 10.43 -12.65
CA ALA A 212 0.11 10.35 -13.96
C ALA A 212 -0.55 9.31 -14.89
N GLY A 213 -1.17 8.27 -14.31
CA GLY A 213 -1.97 7.29 -15.05
C GLY A 213 -3.36 7.81 -15.46
N THR A 214 -3.88 8.86 -14.80
CA THR A 214 -5.20 9.47 -15.11
C THR A 214 -5.11 10.61 -16.12
N LEU A 215 -3.95 11.24 -16.27
CA LEU A 215 -3.71 12.34 -17.22
C LEU A 215 -3.55 11.82 -18.66
#